data_f19e20b31c2f952f3151e725a34d16b8
#
_entry.id   f19e20b31c2f952f3151e725a34d16b8
#
_cell.length_a   1.000
_cell.length_b   1.000
_cell.length_c   1.000
_cell.angle_alpha   90.00
_cell.angle_beta   90.00
_cell.angle_gamma   90.00
#
_symmetry.space_group_name_H-M   'P 1'
#
loop_
_entity.id
_entity.type
_entity.pdbx_description
1 polymer ?
#
loop_
_entity_poly.entity_id
_entity_poly.type
_entity_poly.pdbx_seq_one_letter_code
_entity_poly.pdbx_strand_id
1 'polypeptide(L)'
;VSTGGECRELLIVIDSHRQQKDRPDIYCVADHEMVMISPEMAAMPLRIVSAPYQEWAGTYLYEPHTSLMKSGCWGAISSMYDMEMISANSHLFISAKPVASFPGRSFMIDEVSTMNKRELKSMIGTMAKANISVRNFPLTAKQLRLRLKMGDGGDSYLFATTTDDGRHVIMKCSKITRQDQ
;
A
#
# COMPACT_ATOMS: atom_id res chain seq x y z
N VAL A 1 -7.99 11.88 10.80
CA VAL A 1 -9.13 10.95 10.92
C VAL A 1 -9.57 10.53 9.53
N SER A 2 -9.79 9.25 9.30
CA SER A 2 -10.37 8.71 8.07
C SER A 2 -11.50 7.74 8.36
N THR A 3 -12.46 7.65 7.43
CA THR A 3 -13.54 6.65 7.46
C THR A 3 -13.96 6.31 6.04
N GLY A 4 -14.34 5.05 5.80
CA GLY A 4 -14.74 4.58 4.48
C GLY A 4 -13.66 4.78 3.40
N GLY A 5 -12.38 4.77 3.76
CA GLY A 5 -11.25 4.97 2.84
C GLY A 5 -10.96 6.43 2.46
N GLU A 6 -11.65 7.41 3.05
CA GLU A 6 -11.43 8.84 2.81
C GLU A 6 -10.92 9.55 4.06
N CYS A 7 -9.99 10.50 3.89
CA CYS A 7 -9.58 11.40 4.97
C CYS A 7 -10.66 12.47 5.15
N ARG A 8 -11.29 12.51 6.33
CA ARG A 8 -12.38 13.42 6.66
C ARG A 8 -11.89 14.69 7.34
N GLU A 9 -10.95 14.54 8.27
CA GLU A 9 -10.53 15.64 9.14
C GLU A 9 -9.02 15.58 9.43
N LEU A 10 -8.43 16.77 9.57
CA LEU A 10 -7.14 16.99 10.20
C LEU A 10 -7.41 17.83 11.47
N LEU A 11 -7.10 17.26 12.63
CA LEU A 11 -7.23 17.93 13.92
C LEU A 11 -5.85 18.33 14.44
N ILE A 12 -5.71 19.57 14.88
CA ILE A 12 -4.54 20.07 15.57
C ILE A 12 -4.94 20.35 17.01
N VAL A 13 -4.33 19.62 17.95
CA VAL A 13 -4.58 19.80 19.38
C VAL A 13 -3.40 20.54 20.01
N ILE A 14 -3.67 21.69 20.60
CA ILE A 14 -2.68 22.50 21.33
C ILE A 14 -3.03 22.43 22.82
N ASP A 15 -2.13 21.86 23.61
CA ASP A 15 -2.24 21.79 25.07
C ASP A 15 -1.26 22.77 25.70
N SER A 16 -1.77 23.87 26.24
CA SER A 16 -0.98 24.93 26.89
C SER A 16 -0.32 24.49 28.21
N HIS A 17 -0.75 23.37 28.78
CA HIS A 17 -0.22 22.83 30.05
C HIS A 17 0.91 21.81 29.84
N ARG A 18 1.12 21.33 28.61
CA ARG A 18 2.24 20.45 28.27
C ARG A 18 3.49 21.24 27.93
N GLN A 19 4.63 20.74 28.37
CA GLN A 19 5.92 21.23 27.88
C GLN A 19 5.95 21.10 26.35
N GLN A 20 6.33 22.19 25.69
CA GLN A 20 6.40 22.25 24.24
C GLN A 20 7.40 21.20 23.74
N LYS A 21 6.92 20.21 23.00
CA LYS A 21 7.79 19.33 22.21
C LYS A 21 8.13 20.04 20.91
N ASP A 22 9.36 19.89 20.44
CA ASP A 22 9.79 20.48 19.16
C ASP A 22 8.96 19.97 17.96
N ARG A 23 8.40 18.77 18.09
CA ARG A 23 7.51 18.16 17.09
C ARG A 23 6.34 17.45 17.77
N PRO A 24 5.13 17.52 17.19
CA PRO A 24 3.93 16.87 17.74
C PRO A 24 3.94 15.35 17.54
N ASP A 25 3.23 14.64 18.41
CA ASP A 25 2.81 13.27 18.14
C ASP A 25 1.72 13.28 17.06
N ILE A 26 1.73 12.29 16.15
CA ILE A 26 0.76 12.15 15.06
C ILE A 26 -0.16 10.97 15.36
N TYR A 27 -1.45 11.21 15.38
CA TYR A 27 -2.47 10.18 15.58
C TYR A 27 -3.22 9.92 14.28
N CYS A 28 -3.01 8.74 13.70
CA CYS A 28 -3.69 8.28 12.49
C CYS A 28 -4.90 7.45 12.88
N VAL A 29 -6.09 8.02 12.79
CA VAL A 29 -7.34 7.37 13.18
C VAL A 29 -8.10 6.95 11.94
N ALA A 30 -8.52 5.68 11.90
CA ALA A 30 -9.33 5.12 10.83
C ALA A 30 -10.37 4.15 11.43
N ASP A 31 -11.65 4.47 11.25
CA ASP A 31 -12.79 3.72 11.79
C ASP A 31 -12.61 3.43 13.30
N HIS A 32 -12.21 2.23 13.68
CA HIS A 32 -11.99 1.81 15.08
C HIS A 32 -10.51 1.59 15.42
N GLU A 33 -9.60 1.97 14.52
CA GLU A 33 -8.16 1.77 14.69
C GLU A 33 -7.45 3.11 14.86
N MET A 34 -6.45 3.14 15.74
CA MET A 34 -5.60 4.30 15.95
C MET A 34 -4.14 3.86 15.98
N VAL A 35 -3.33 4.54 15.17
CA VAL A 35 -1.86 4.40 15.17
C VAL A 35 -1.25 5.71 15.61
N MET A 36 -0.43 5.67 16.65
CA MET A 36 0.35 6.83 17.10
C MET A 36 1.77 6.75 16.52
N ILE A 37 2.24 7.86 16.00
CA ILE A 37 3.60 8.03 15.48
C ILE A 37 4.26 9.15 16.30
N SER A 38 5.29 8.79 17.07
CA SER A 38 6.08 9.79 17.82
C SER A 38 6.99 10.60 16.88
N PRO A 39 7.53 11.74 17.34
CA PRO A 39 8.50 12.51 16.57
C PRO A 39 9.74 11.71 16.12
N GLU A 40 10.22 10.81 16.98
CA GLU A 40 11.36 9.93 16.69
C GLU A 40 11.00 8.92 15.59
N MET A 41 9.81 8.33 15.67
CA MET A 41 9.32 7.41 14.64
C MET A 41 9.09 8.14 13.31
N ALA A 42 8.55 9.35 13.33
CA ALA A 42 8.33 10.16 12.13
C ALA A 42 9.65 10.51 11.40
N ALA A 43 10.78 10.54 12.14
CA ALA A 43 12.11 10.78 11.59
C ALA A 43 12.82 9.53 11.06
N MET A 44 12.22 8.34 11.21
CA MET A 44 12.81 7.09 10.70
C MET A 44 12.97 7.13 9.18
N PRO A 45 14.10 6.60 8.65
CA PRO A 45 14.33 6.55 7.21
C PRO A 45 13.37 5.57 6.55
N LEU A 46 12.89 5.94 5.36
CA LEU A 46 12.13 5.03 4.52
C LEU A 46 13.04 3.92 3.98
N ARG A 47 12.57 2.68 4.06
CA ARG A 47 13.22 1.54 3.40
C ARG A 47 12.50 1.26 2.07
N ILE A 48 13.27 1.18 0.99
CA ILE A 48 12.79 0.85 -0.36
C ILE A 48 13.17 -0.58 -0.68
N VAL A 49 12.26 -1.29 -1.34
CA VAL A 49 12.48 -2.68 -1.79
C VAL A 49 13.69 -2.73 -2.71
N SER A 50 14.68 -3.55 -2.34
CA SER A 50 15.88 -3.81 -3.14
C SER A 50 15.77 -5.08 -4.00
N ALA A 51 14.89 -6.02 -3.61
CA ALA A 51 14.67 -7.25 -4.36
C ALA A 51 14.00 -6.96 -5.72
N PRO A 52 14.44 -7.62 -6.80
CA PRO A 52 13.83 -7.44 -8.12
C PRO A 52 12.38 -7.94 -8.12
N TYR A 53 11.52 -7.31 -8.93
CA TYR A 53 10.08 -7.60 -8.95
C TYR A 53 9.74 -9.07 -9.28
N GLN A 54 10.64 -9.80 -9.92
CA GLN A 54 10.50 -11.22 -10.23
C GLN A 54 10.45 -12.11 -8.97
N GLU A 55 10.99 -11.61 -7.87
CA GLU A 55 11.06 -12.32 -6.58
C GLU A 55 9.89 -11.96 -5.65
N TRP A 56 8.97 -11.08 -6.06
CA TRP A 56 7.87 -10.64 -5.20
C TRP A 56 6.71 -11.63 -5.10
N ALA A 57 6.57 -12.57 -6.04
CA ALA A 57 5.55 -13.61 -5.95
C ALA A 57 5.75 -14.46 -4.68
N GLY A 58 4.68 -14.69 -3.93
CA GLY A 58 4.71 -15.36 -2.63
C GLY A 58 4.99 -14.44 -1.44
N THR A 59 5.26 -13.14 -1.65
CA THR A 59 5.38 -12.14 -0.58
C THR A 59 4.04 -11.45 -0.32
N TYR A 60 4.00 -10.58 0.68
CA TYR A 60 2.80 -9.89 1.13
C TYR A 60 2.82 -8.42 0.73
N LEU A 61 1.71 -7.95 0.16
CA LEU A 61 1.50 -6.55 -0.23
C LEU A 61 0.56 -5.86 0.77
N TYR A 62 0.93 -4.66 1.19
CA TYR A 62 0.17 -3.86 2.14
C TYR A 62 -0.14 -2.49 1.57
N GLU A 63 -1.40 -2.08 1.68
CA GLU A 63 -1.86 -0.73 1.37
C GLU A 63 -2.40 -0.08 2.64
N PRO A 64 -1.70 0.93 3.21
CA PRO A 64 -2.09 1.59 4.46
C PRO A 64 -3.45 2.27 4.36
N HIS A 65 -4.12 2.44 5.49
CA HIS A 65 -5.29 3.33 5.60
C HIS A 65 -4.96 4.76 5.16
N THR A 66 -5.97 5.46 4.67
CA THR A 66 -5.84 6.84 4.20
C THR A 66 -5.25 7.78 5.27
N SER A 67 -5.60 7.60 6.56
CA SER A 67 -5.03 8.40 7.65
C SER A 67 -3.50 8.22 7.77
N LEU A 68 -3.00 6.98 7.66
CA LEU A 68 -1.57 6.69 7.63
C LEU A 68 -0.90 7.26 6.37
N MET A 69 -1.53 7.10 5.21
CA MET A 69 -1.02 7.69 3.96
C MET A 69 -0.91 9.21 4.05
N LYS A 70 -1.84 9.87 4.73
CA LYS A 70 -1.83 11.34 4.90
C LYS A 70 -0.83 11.85 5.92
N SER A 71 -0.34 11.00 6.82
CA SER A 71 0.74 11.38 7.75
C SER A 71 2.06 11.66 7.02
N GLY A 72 2.30 11.01 5.88
CA GLY A 72 3.57 11.09 5.16
C GLY A 72 4.76 10.40 5.88
N CYS A 73 4.51 9.73 7.01
CA CYS A 73 5.54 9.11 7.84
C CYS A 73 5.88 7.69 7.34
N TRP A 74 6.33 7.58 6.10
CA TRP A 74 6.59 6.29 5.44
C TRP A 74 7.67 5.46 6.12
N GLY A 75 8.72 6.11 6.64
CA GLY A 75 9.77 5.45 7.39
C GLY A 75 9.28 4.86 8.71
N ALA A 76 8.34 5.55 9.39
CA ALA A 76 7.68 5.01 10.57
C ALA A 76 6.94 3.70 10.25
N ILE A 77 6.15 3.69 9.17
CA ILE A 77 5.42 2.48 8.73
C ILE A 77 6.40 1.34 8.42
N SER A 78 7.46 1.62 7.65
CA SER A 78 8.51 0.64 7.35
C SER A 78 9.12 0.03 8.62
N SER A 79 9.38 0.85 9.63
CA SER A 79 10.02 0.43 10.88
C SER A 79 9.05 -0.33 11.80
N MET A 80 7.81 0.17 11.95
CA MET A 80 6.81 -0.41 12.86
C MET A 80 6.39 -1.81 12.44
N TYR A 81 6.30 -2.05 11.14
CA TYR A 81 5.74 -3.29 10.57
C TYR A 81 6.78 -4.15 9.86
N ASP A 82 8.06 -3.78 9.94
CA ASP A 82 9.19 -4.48 9.30
C ASP A 82 8.93 -4.78 7.82
N MET A 83 8.64 -3.73 7.06
CA MET A 83 8.34 -3.81 5.63
C MET A 83 9.09 -2.75 4.82
N GLU A 84 9.12 -2.92 3.52
CA GLU A 84 9.77 -2.01 2.57
C GLU A 84 8.75 -1.44 1.59
N MET A 85 8.85 -0.16 1.25
CA MET A 85 7.99 0.46 0.25
C MET A 85 8.53 0.17 -1.17
N ILE A 86 7.63 -0.11 -2.13
CA ILE A 86 8.04 -0.48 -3.51
C ILE A 86 8.85 0.63 -4.19
N SER A 87 8.45 1.87 -4.01
CA SER A 87 9.17 3.07 -4.46
C SER A 87 8.68 4.28 -3.67
N ALA A 88 9.44 5.36 -3.65
CA ALA A 88 9.17 6.55 -2.85
C ALA A 88 7.74 7.15 -3.02
N ASN A 89 7.10 6.91 -4.16
CA ASN A 89 5.77 7.43 -4.47
C ASN A 89 4.69 6.33 -4.64
N SER A 90 5.02 5.06 -4.36
CA SER A 90 4.08 3.94 -4.55
C SER A 90 3.02 3.88 -3.45
N HIS A 91 3.38 4.23 -2.21
CA HIS A 91 2.55 4.05 -1.02
C HIS A 91 2.04 2.61 -0.83
N LEU A 92 2.77 1.66 -1.42
CA LEU A 92 2.57 0.22 -1.30
C LEU A 92 3.79 -0.40 -0.66
N PHE A 93 3.57 -1.28 0.30
CA PHE A 93 4.64 -1.92 1.06
C PHE A 93 4.65 -3.42 0.79
N ILE A 94 5.83 -4.02 0.88
CA ILE A 94 6.05 -5.46 0.75
C ILE A 94 6.74 -5.97 2.01
N SER A 95 6.36 -7.16 2.45
CA SER A 95 7.06 -7.93 3.48
C SER A 95 7.16 -9.40 3.07
N ALA A 96 8.26 -10.05 3.38
CA ALA A 96 8.45 -11.48 3.17
C ALA A 96 7.60 -12.34 4.14
N LYS A 97 7.16 -11.75 5.28
CA LYS A 97 6.36 -12.42 6.30
C LYS A 97 5.02 -11.72 6.46
N PRO A 98 3.96 -12.46 6.86
CA PRO A 98 2.68 -11.84 7.15
C PRO A 98 2.81 -10.90 8.35
N VAL A 99 2.17 -9.74 8.27
CA VAL A 99 2.08 -8.75 9.36
C VAL A 99 0.68 -8.81 9.95
N ALA A 100 0.58 -9.25 11.18
CA ALA A 100 -0.68 -9.32 11.90
C ALA A 100 -1.24 -7.91 12.15
N SER A 101 -2.56 -7.77 12.02
CA SER A 101 -3.31 -6.55 12.37
C SER A 101 -2.76 -5.28 11.72
N PHE A 102 -2.30 -5.37 10.46
CA PHE A 102 -1.85 -4.19 9.72
C PHE A 102 -3.03 -3.20 9.54
N PRO A 103 -2.83 -1.90 9.86
CA PRO A 103 -3.88 -0.88 9.71
C PRO A 103 -4.03 -0.46 8.24
N GLY A 104 -4.72 -1.30 7.49
CA GLY A 104 -4.88 -1.18 6.05
C GLY A 104 -5.45 -2.43 5.39
N ARG A 105 -5.13 -2.61 4.13
CA ARG A 105 -5.48 -3.80 3.36
C ARG A 105 -4.24 -4.67 3.16
N SER A 106 -4.40 -5.98 3.36
CA SER A 106 -3.34 -6.98 3.23
C SER A 106 -3.66 -7.94 2.09
N PHE A 107 -2.65 -8.29 1.32
CA PHE A 107 -2.76 -9.18 0.17
C PHE A 107 -1.53 -10.08 0.09
N MET A 108 -1.68 -11.24 -0.53
CA MET A 108 -0.57 -12.05 -1.01
C MET A 108 -0.35 -11.76 -2.48
N ILE A 109 0.88 -11.59 -2.91
CA ILE A 109 1.25 -11.42 -4.31
C ILE A 109 1.32 -12.80 -4.95
N ASP A 110 0.39 -13.11 -5.84
CA ASP A 110 0.34 -14.40 -6.54
C ASP A 110 1.30 -14.42 -7.74
N GLU A 111 1.28 -13.35 -8.53
CA GLU A 111 2.08 -13.21 -9.75
C GLU A 111 2.44 -11.74 -9.98
N VAL A 112 3.57 -11.49 -10.63
CA VAL A 112 4.01 -10.16 -11.07
C VAL A 112 4.30 -10.17 -12.57
N SER A 113 3.88 -9.13 -13.26
CA SER A 113 4.11 -8.95 -14.68
C SER A 113 4.52 -7.51 -14.96
N THR A 114 5.24 -7.30 -16.05
CA THR A 114 5.43 -5.96 -16.61
C THR A 114 4.25 -5.58 -17.53
N MET A 115 4.34 -4.44 -18.21
CA MET A 115 3.39 -4.09 -19.27
C MET A 115 3.62 -4.86 -20.58
N ASN A 116 4.47 -5.88 -20.56
CA ASN A 116 4.70 -6.77 -21.70
C ASN A 116 3.40 -7.55 -22.01
N LYS A 117 2.97 -7.46 -23.27
CA LYS A 117 1.68 -8.05 -23.70
C LYS A 117 1.60 -9.57 -23.48
N ARG A 118 2.73 -10.29 -23.66
CA ARG A 118 2.78 -11.75 -23.51
C ARG A 118 2.67 -12.14 -22.03
N GLU A 119 3.46 -11.50 -21.17
CA GLU A 119 3.45 -11.72 -19.72
C GLU A 119 2.08 -11.41 -19.13
N LEU A 120 1.53 -10.22 -19.43
CA LEU A 120 0.20 -9.82 -19.00
C LEU A 120 -0.88 -10.82 -19.41
N LYS A 121 -0.85 -11.28 -20.66
CA LYS A 121 -1.81 -12.27 -21.14
C LYS A 121 -1.69 -13.59 -20.39
N SER A 122 -0.47 -14.01 -20.04
CA SER A 122 -0.24 -15.22 -19.25
C SER A 122 -0.81 -15.05 -17.83
N MET A 123 -0.47 -13.94 -17.14
CA MET A 123 -0.91 -13.66 -15.77
C MET A 123 -2.44 -13.50 -15.65
N ILE A 124 -3.06 -12.79 -16.60
CA ILE A 124 -4.50 -12.54 -16.59
C ILE A 124 -5.28 -13.81 -16.97
N GLY A 125 -4.76 -14.61 -17.92
CA GLY A 125 -5.38 -15.84 -18.38
C GLY A 125 -6.84 -15.63 -18.83
N THR A 126 -7.77 -16.30 -18.17
CA THR A 126 -9.22 -16.22 -18.44
C THR A 126 -9.96 -15.26 -17.49
N MET A 127 -9.25 -14.48 -16.69
CA MET A 127 -9.83 -13.55 -15.73
C MET A 127 -10.68 -12.48 -16.44
N ALA A 128 -12.00 -12.50 -16.21
CA ALA A 128 -12.93 -11.54 -16.83
C ALA A 128 -13.14 -10.26 -15.99
N LYS A 129 -12.87 -10.32 -14.68
CA LYS A 129 -13.09 -9.21 -13.72
C LYS A 129 -11.95 -9.14 -12.72
N ALA A 130 -11.62 -7.92 -12.29
CA ALA A 130 -10.69 -7.68 -11.18
C ALA A 130 -10.93 -6.33 -10.51
N ASN A 131 -10.58 -6.25 -9.23
CA ASN A 131 -10.48 -5.01 -8.49
C ASN A 131 -9.11 -4.37 -8.82
N ILE A 132 -9.10 -3.26 -9.55
CA ILE A 132 -7.86 -2.62 -10.02
C ILE A 132 -7.54 -1.42 -9.14
N SER A 133 -6.35 -1.43 -8.54
CA SER A 133 -5.77 -0.33 -7.78
C SER A 133 -4.50 0.19 -8.48
N VAL A 134 -4.35 1.50 -8.57
CA VAL A 134 -3.23 2.13 -9.27
C VAL A 134 -2.53 3.10 -8.32
N ARG A 135 -1.21 2.97 -8.19
CA ARG A 135 -0.35 3.82 -7.38
C ARG A 135 0.93 4.16 -8.14
N ASN A 136 1.23 5.43 -8.34
CA ASN A 136 2.43 5.86 -9.08
C ASN A 136 2.58 5.14 -10.44
N PHE A 137 1.57 5.20 -11.27
CA PHE A 137 1.52 4.48 -12.55
C PHE A 137 0.99 5.40 -13.66
N PRO A 138 1.45 5.28 -14.92
CA PRO A 138 1.10 6.22 -15.99
C PRO A 138 -0.35 6.15 -16.46
N LEU A 139 -1.08 5.11 -16.10
CA LEU A 139 -2.50 4.94 -16.45
C LEU A 139 -3.37 5.02 -15.20
N THR A 140 -4.56 5.59 -15.33
CA THR A 140 -5.60 5.49 -14.28
C THR A 140 -6.18 4.08 -14.22
N ALA A 141 -6.83 3.72 -13.11
CA ALA A 141 -7.50 2.41 -12.97
C ALA A 141 -8.52 2.16 -14.09
N LYS A 142 -9.26 3.20 -14.50
CA LYS A 142 -10.22 3.13 -15.63
C LYS A 142 -9.53 2.85 -16.96
N GLN A 143 -8.42 3.53 -17.26
CA GLN A 143 -7.65 3.32 -18.49
C GLN A 143 -7.01 1.93 -18.51
N LEU A 144 -6.45 1.49 -17.37
CA LEU A 144 -5.86 0.16 -17.27
C LEU A 144 -6.92 -0.94 -17.46
N ARG A 145 -8.09 -0.79 -16.84
CA ARG A 145 -9.24 -1.70 -17.00
C ARG A 145 -9.66 -1.84 -18.46
N LEU A 146 -9.79 -0.73 -19.17
CA LEU A 146 -10.12 -0.72 -20.61
C LEU A 146 -9.03 -1.43 -21.42
N ARG A 147 -7.75 -1.15 -21.15
CA ARG A 147 -6.61 -1.77 -21.84
C ARG A 147 -6.54 -3.28 -21.62
N LEU A 148 -6.87 -3.74 -20.43
CA LEU A 148 -6.90 -5.16 -20.07
C LEU A 148 -8.21 -5.85 -20.50
N LYS A 149 -9.21 -5.10 -20.96
CA LYS A 149 -10.57 -5.58 -21.30
C LYS A 149 -11.26 -6.31 -20.16
N MET A 150 -11.12 -5.80 -18.95
CA MET A 150 -11.64 -6.42 -17.72
C MET A 150 -12.86 -5.70 -17.20
N GLY A 151 -13.80 -6.45 -16.61
CA GLY A 151 -14.89 -5.93 -15.79
C GLY A 151 -14.40 -5.52 -14.40
N ASP A 152 -15.23 -4.79 -13.67
CA ASP A 152 -15.00 -4.41 -12.28
C ASP A 152 -15.47 -5.49 -11.31
N GLY A 153 -14.79 -5.62 -10.15
CA GLY A 153 -15.15 -6.55 -9.08
C GLY A 153 -14.54 -7.95 -9.24
N GLY A 154 -15.15 -8.94 -8.57
CA GLY A 154 -14.60 -10.30 -8.44
C GLY A 154 -13.62 -10.42 -7.28
N ASP A 155 -12.99 -11.61 -7.15
CA ASP A 155 -12.14 -11.96 -6.00
C ASP A 155 -10.66 -11.66 -6.23
N SER A 156 -10.28 -11.34 -7.47
CA SER A 156 -8.91 -11.01 -7.83
C SER A 156 -8.63 -9.50 -7.71
N TYR A 157 -7.43 -9.18 -7.28
CA TYR A 157 -6.93 -7.81 -7.16
C TYR A 157 -5.73 -7.60 -8.08
N LEU A 158 -5.71 -6.49 -8.80
CA LEU A 158 -4.56 -6.06 -9.59
C LEU A 158 -4.05 -4.73 -9.06
N PHE A 159 -2.80 -4.72 -8.61
CA PHE A 159 -2.10 -3.50 -8.22
C PHE A 159 -1.10 -3.11 -9.30
N ALA A 160 -1.24 -1.91 -9.83
CA ALA A 160 -0.31 -1.36 -10.82
C ALA A 160 0.52 -0.24 -10.20
N THR A 161 1.84 -0.35 -10.31
CA THR A 161 2.77 0.63 -9.74
C THR A 161 4.05 0.75 -10.58
N THR A 162 4.89 1.71 -10.20
CA THR A 162 6.24 1.88 -10.75
C THR A 162 7.25 1.56 -9.66
N THR A 163 8.19 0.69 -9.96
CA THR A 163 9.32 0.35 -9.09
C THR A 163 10.31 1.52 -8.96
N ASP A 164 11.25 1.43 -8.04
CA ASP A 164 12.24 2.50 -7.80
C ASP A 164 13.19 2.69 -9.00
N ASP A 165 13.47 1.62 -9.75
CA ASP A 165 14.23 1.66 -11.01
C ASP A 165 13.38 2.10 -12.23
N GLY A 166 12.15 2.56 -12.02
CA GLY A 166 11.28 3.13 -13.05
C GLY A 166 10.49 2.12 -13.88
N ARG A 167 10.46 0.84 -13.54
CA ARG A 167 9.68 -0.17 -14.28
C ARG A 167 8.22 -0.14 -13.89
N HIS A 168 7.36 -0.28 -14.86
CA HIS A 168 5.93 -0.42 -14.66
C HIS A 168 5.56 -1.90 -14.46
N VAL A 169 5.06 -2.22 -13.27
CA VAL A 169 4.66 -3.59 -12.90
C VAL A 169 3.19 -3.66 -12.53
N ILE A 170 2.62 -4.83 -12.76
CA ILE A 170 1.27 -5.19 -12.32
C ILE A 170 1.39 -6.45 -11.47
N MET A 171 0.87 -6.39 -10.27
CA MET A 171 0.82 -7.50 -9.32
C MET A 171 -0.60 -8.05 -9.28
N LYS A 172 -0.77 -9.32 -9.51
CA LYS A 172 -1.99 -10.08 -9.24
C LYS A 172 -1.94 -10.54 -7.81
N CYS A 173 -2.97 -10.26 -7.05
CA CYS A 173 -2.99 -10.48 -5.61
C CYS A 173 -4.29 -11.13 -5.15
N SER A 174 -4.16 -11.99 -4.13
CA SER A 174 -5.26 -12.54 -3.35
C SER A 174 -5.40 -11.78 -2.04
N LYS A 175 -6.63 -11.40 -1.67
CA LYS A 175 -6.87 -10.65 -0.42
C LYS A 175 -6.72 -11.58 0.77
N ILE A 176 -5.97 -11.11 1.79
CA ILE A 176 -5.83 -11.79 3.07
C ILE A 176 -6.90 -11.24 4.01
N THR A 177 -7.70 -12.11 4.60
CA THR A 177 -8.67 -11.74 5.62
C THR A 177 -8.02 -11.78 7.01
N ARG A 178 -8.60 -11.05 7.99
CA ARG A 178 -8.07 -11.05 9.37
C ARG A 178 -8.09 -12.43 10.06
N GLN A 179 -8.77 -13.40 9.47
CA GLN A 179 -8.79 -14.79 9.98
C GLN A 179 -7.58 -15.61 9.48
N ASP A 180 -6.88 -15.10 8.47
CA ASP A 180 -5.74 -15.78 7.84
C ASP A 180 -4.37 -15.24 8.34
N GLN A 181 -4.39 -14.36 9.36
CA GLN A 181 -3.21 -13.69 9.92
C GLN A 181 -2.76 -14.27 11.27
#